data_87b24b3b25a78133d1ea7d4f158b458f
#
_entry.id   87b24b3b25a78133d1ea7d4f158b458f
#
_cell.length_a   1.000
_cell.length_b   1.000
_cell.length_c   1.000
_cell.angle_alpha   90.00
_cell.angle_beta   90.00
_cell.angle_gamma   90.00
#
_symmetry.space_group_name_H-M   'P 1'
#
loop_
_entity.id
_entity.type
_entity.pdbx_description
1 polymer ?
#
loop_
_entity_poly.entity_id
_entity_poly.type
_entity_poly.pdbx_seq_one_letter_code
_entity_poly.pdbx_strand_id
1 'polypeptide(L)'
;MKKIFFLITLISIISCEQTISKSENQILIERNNTIVSKNFESYNSGDFEVFESTISDDFTFTLMGELDISGTYSYQELLKAAGAFQSLLKNGWKGNIDKIISGVNGSVIVLSGKAEGVNGEYNNDYIWLYSINEEGKVTSITEYLSDLLFVKQLYGQEICGEKKTMEQL
;
A
#
# COMPACT_ATOMS: atom_id res chain seq x y z
N MET A 1 -25.51 69.25 36.63
CA MET A 1 -24.86 68.62 35.45
C MET A 1 -24.04 67.44 35.96
N LYS A 2 -24.60 66.21 35.82
CA LYS A 2 -23.92 64.95 36.25
C LYS A 2 -23.15 64.39 35.04
N LYS A 3 -21.83 64.33 35.14
CA LYS A 3 -20.98 63.65 34.15
C LYS A 3 -20.97 62.14 34.45
N ILE A 4 -21.52 61.38 33.53
CA ILE A 4 -21.50 59.91 33.56
C ILE A 4 -20.19 59.49 32.90
N PHE A 5 -19.30 58.86 33.69
CA PHE A 5 -18.06 58.25 33.19
C PHE A 5 -18.41 56.84 32.69
N PHE A 6 -18.31 56.62 31.38
CA PHE A 6 -18.51 55.31 30.76
C PHE A 6 -17.16 54.57 30.78
N LEU A 7 -17.05 53.60 31.68
CA LEU A 7 -15.86 52.73 31.80
C LEU A 7 -16.02 51.60 30.77
N ILE A 8 -15.32 51.71 29.63
CA ILE A 8 -15.27 50.65 28.64
C ILE A 8 -14.21 49.62 29.10
N THR A 9 -14.66 48.49 29.64
CA THR A 9 -13.81 47.35 29.98
C THR A 9 -13.50 46.59 28.68
N LEU A 10 -12.28 46.75 28.19
CA LEU A 10 -11.76 45.96 27.05
C LEU A 10 -11.48 44.52 27.53
N ILE A 11 -12.39 43.61 27.24
CA ILE A 11 -12.16 42.17 27.49
C ILE A 11 -11.27 41.65 26.35
N SER A 12 -9.97 41.54 26.60
CA SER A 12 -9.04 40.86 25.71
C SER A 12 -9.35 39.36 25.79
N ILE A 13 -10.03 38.84 24.78
CA ILE A 13 -10.18 37.40 24.60
C ILE A 13 -8.80 36.88 24.10
N ILE A 14 -7.98 36.43 25.01
CA ILE A 14 -6.76 35.62 24.69
C ILE A 14 -7.30 34.28 24.22
N SER A 15 -7.47 34.11 22.90
CA SER A 15 -7.65 32.82 22.27
C SER A 15 -6.34 32.07 22.43
N CYS A 16 -6.29 31.20 23.42
CA CYS A 16 -5.22 30.26 23.59
C CYS A 16 -5.43 29.18 22.49
N GLU A 17 -4.82 29.32 21.32
CA GLU A 17 -4.67 28.24 20.37
C GLU A 17 -3.82 27.17 21.06
N GLN A 18 -4.49 26.17 21.63
CA GLN A 18 -3.83 24.95 22.07
C GLN A 18 -3.32 24.23 20.82
N THR A 19 -2.06 24.45 20.49
CA THR A 19 -1.36 23.60 19.53
C THR A 19 -1.26 22.23 20.17
N ILE A 20 -2.16 21.30 19.78
CA ILE A 20 -2.12 19.91 20.25
C ILE A 20 -0.84 19.30 19.68
N SER A 21 0.18 19.13 20.52
CA SER A 21 1.40 18.42 20.15
C SER A 21 1.02 16.96 19.84
N LYS A 22 1.37 16.49 18.62
CA LYS A 22 1.20 15.08 18.26
C LYS A 22 2.08 14.21 19.15
N SER A 23 1.57 13.04 19.56
CA SER A 23 2.39 12.03 20.23
C SER A 23 3.44 11.46 19.26
N GLU A 24 4.55 10.95 19.78
CA GLU A 24 5.58 10.27 18.97
C GLU A 24 4.98 9.17 18.09
N ASN A 25 4.07 8.38 18.62
CA ASN A 25 3.37 7.34 17.87
C ASN A 25 2.57 7.90 16.69
N GLN A 26 1.90 9.05 16.86
CA GLN A 26 1.17 9.69 15.77
C GLN A 26 2.10 10.16 14.66
N ILE A 27 3.27 10.69 15.02
CA ILE A 27 4.29 11.10 14.05
C ILE A 27 4.79 9.90 13.26
N LEU A 28 5.08 8.77 13.94
CA LEU A 28 5.53 7.54 13.28
C LEU A 28 4.46 6.96 12.35
N ILE A 29 3.19 6.92 12.77
CA ILE A 29 2.07 6.46 11.95
C ILE A 29 1.92 7.30 10.69
N GLU A 30 1.96 8.62 10.80
CA GLU A 30 1.87 9.53 9.65
C GLU A 30 3.09 9.40 8.71
N ARG A 31 4.29 9.26 9.28
CA ARG A 31 5.51 8.97 8.53
C ARG A 31 5.35 7.67 7.72
N ASN A 32 4.93 6.60 8.37
CA ASN A 32 4.78 5.30 7.74
C ASN A 32 3.71 5.32 6.64
N ASN A 33 2.60 6.04 6.86
CA ASN A 33 1.57 6.25 5.85
C ASN A 33 2.14 6.93 4.59
N THR A 34 2.95 7.96 4.77
CA THR A 34 3.61 8.69 3.67
C THR A 34 4.60 7.81 2.92
N ILE A 35 5.40 7.02 3.66
CA ILE A 35 6.41 6.12 3.08
C ILE A 35 5.74 5.07 2.18
N VAL A 36 4.70 4.36 2.68
CA VAL A 36 4.06 3.30 1.90
C VAL A 36 3.31 3.84 0.69
N SER A 37 2.70 5.01 0.79
CA SER A 37 2.08 5.67 -0.36
C SER A 37 3.12 5.97 -1.44
N LYS A 38 4.25 6.59 -1.07
CA LYS A 38 5.33 6.90 -1.99
C LYS A 38 5.94 5.64 -2.62
N ASN A 39 6.19 4.60 -1.80
CA ASN A 39 6.73 3.33 -2.28
C ASN A 39 5.80 2.68 -3.29
N PHE A 40 4.51 2.57 -2.98
CA PHE A 40 3.52 2.00 -3.88
C PHE A 40 3.37 2.83 -5.17
N GLU A 41 3.25 4.14 -5.08
CA GLU A 41 3.11 5.03 -6.24
C GLU A 41 4.29 4.92 -7.19
N SER A 42 5.52 4.81 -6.65
CA SER A 42 6.73 4.63 -7.46
C SER A 42 6.73 3.26 -8.17
N TYR A 43 6.33 2.19 -7.49
CA TYR A 43 6.17 0.87 -8.12
C TYR A 43 5.10 0.90 -9.22
N ASN A 44 3.93 1.47 -8.93
CA ASN A 44 2.79 1.55 -9.84
C ASN A 44 3.05 2.41 -11.10
N SER A 45 3.92 3.41 -10.98
CA SER A 45 4.35 4.26 -12.09
C SER A 45 5.56 3.70 -12.86
N GLY A 46 6.25 2.70 -12.30
CA GLY A 46 7.50 2.16 -12.85
C GLY A 46 8.73 3.05 -12.55
N ASP A 47 8.62 3.96 -11.60
CA ASP A 47 9.74 4.78 -11.13
C ASP A 47 10.57 3.99 -10.10
N PHE A 48 11.38 3.07 -10.61
CA PHE A 48 12.18 2.18 -9.77
C PHE A 48 13.33 2.89 -9.05
N GLU A 49 13.79 4.05 -9.50
CA GLU A 49 14.78 4.85 -8.80
C GLU A 49 14.18 5.40 -7.48
N VAL A 50 12.96 5.95 -7.56
CA VAL A 50 12.24 6.41 -6.37
C VAL A 50 11.87 5.22 -5.47
N PHE A 51 11.44 4.08 -6.03
CA PHE A 51 11.16 2.86 -5.26
C PHE A 51 12.39 2.43 -4.46
N GLU A 52 13.56 2.29 -5.09
CA GLU A 52 14.83 1.92 -4.46
C GLU A 52 15.22 2.90 -3.35
N SER A 53 14.95 4.20 -3.54
CA SER A 53 15.21 5.21 -2.50
C SER A 53 14.39 5.03 -1.22
N THR A 54 13.29 4.26 -1.27
CA THR A 54 12.38 4.03 -0.13
C THR A 54 12.64 2.73 0.62
N ILE A 55 13.42 1.82 0.07
CA ILE A 55 13.72 0.51 0.66
C ILE A 55 15.08 0.49 1.35
N SER A 56 15.31 -0.51 2.22
CA SER A 56 16.61 -0.78 2.83
C SER A 56 17.47 -1.67 1.92
N ASP A 57 18.78 -1.73 2.19
CA ASP A 57 19.73 -2.54 1.41
C ASP A 57 19.41 -4.06 1.50
N ASP A 58 18.82 -4.50 2.61
CA ASP A 58 18.42 -5.89 2.88
C ASP A 58 16.93 -6.15 2.57
N PHE A 59 16.31 -5.28 1.78
CA PHE A 59 14.90 -5.37 1.42
C PHE A 59 14.55 -6.74 0.82
N THR A 60 13.37 -7.25 1.22
CA THR A 60 12.77 -8.46 0.66
C THR A 60 11.31 -8.23 0.26
N PHE A 61 10.91 -8.91 -0.82
CA PHE A 61 9.52 -8.99 -1.25
C PHE A 61 9.09 -10.46 -1.19
N THR A 62 7.98 -10.75 -0.51
CA THR A 62 7.45 -12.11 -0.43
C THR A 62 6.08 -12.18 -1.08
N LEU A 63 5.95 -13.00 -2.13
CA LEU A 63 4.68 -13.39 -2.71
C LEU A 63 4.18 -14.63 -1.98
N MET A 64 3.09 -14.49 -1.24
CA MET A 64 2.44 -15.59 -0.53
C MET A 64 1.54 -16.39 -1.47
N GLY A 65 1.37 -17.67 -1.18
CA GLY A 65 0.48 -18.56 -1.93
C GLY A 65 1.18 -19.82 -2.41
N GLU A 66 0.51 -20.52 -3.31
CA GLU A 66 0.91 -21.83 -3.86
C GLU A 66 1.27 -21.76 -5.35
N LEU A 67 1.48 -20.54 -5.89
CA LEU A 67 1.97 -20.38 -7.25
C LEU A 67 3.42 -20.85 -7.35
N ASP A 68 3.83 -21.30 -8.51
CA ASP A 68 5.23 -21.63 -8.83
C ASP A 68 6.19 -20.43 -8.71
N ILE A 69 5.63 -19.22 -8.73
CA ILE A 69 6.33 -17.96 -8.49
C ILE A 69 6.20 -17.49 -7.03
N SER A 70 5.50 -18.22 -6.15
CA SER A 70 5.43 -17.85 -4.73
C SER A 70 6.80 -18.04 -4.06
N GLY A 71 7.20 -17.06 -3.24
CA GLY A 71 8.50 -17.09 -2.58
C GLY A 71 8.98 -15.72 -2.15
N THR A 72 10.19 -15.68 -1.62
CA THR A 72 10.82 -14.43 -1.16
C THR A 72 11.92 -14.02 -2.14
N TYR A 73 11.90 -12.76 -2.53
CA TYR A 73 12.75 -12.16 -3.54
C TYR A 73 13.56 -11.01 -2.93
N SER A 74 14.82 -10.91 -3.27
CA SER A 74 15.60 -9.68 -3.15
C SER A 74 15.08 -8.62 -4.11
N TYR A 75 15.50 -7.37 -3.94
CA TYR A 75 15.10 -6.30 -4.86
C TYR A 75 15.42 -6.61 -6.33
N GLN A 76 16.61 -7.16 -6.61
CA GLN A 76 17.02 -7.50 -7.97
C GLN A 76 16.20 -8.65 -8.59
N GLU A 77 15.80 -9.61 -7.79
CA GLU A 77 14.92 -10.70 -8.21
C GLU A 77 13.48 -10.20 -8.41
N LEU A 78 13.00 -9.29 -7.55
CA LEU A 78 11.70 -8.63 -7.73
C LEU A 78 11.62 -7.89 -9.07
N LEU A 79 12.66 -7.15 -9.47
CA LEU A 79 12.68 -6.47 -10.77
C LEU A 79 12.54 -7.45 -11.94
N LYS A 80 13.20 -8.61 -11.87
CA LYS A 80 13.06 -9.67 -12.88
C LYS A 80 11.67 -10.28 -12.87
N ALA A 81 11.12 -10.58 -11.68
CA ALA A 81 9.77 -11.13 -11.54
C ALA A 81 8.70 -10.14 -12.04
N ALA A 82 8.84 -8.84 -11.74
CA ALA A 82 7.97 -7.80 -12.26
C ALA A 82 8.01 -7.71 -13.80
N GLY A 83 9.20 -7.82 -14.40
CA GLY A 83 9.36 -7.89 -15.86
C GLY A 83 8.67 -9.11 -16.47
N ALA A 84 8.81 -10.28 -15.84
CA ALA A 84 8.12 -11.50 -16.26
C ALA A 84 6.60 -11.35 -16.13
N PHE A 85 6.10 -10.82 -15.03
CA PHE A 85 4.68 -10.54 -14.84
C PHE A 85 4.14 -9.60 -15.91
N GLN A 86 4.84 -8.49 -16.21
CA GLN A 86 4.43 -7.55 -17.26
C GLN A 86 4.31 -8.22 -18.63
N SER A 87 5.11 -9.26 -18.93
CA SER A 87 5.03 -9.98 -20.20
C SER A 87 3.75 -10.81 -20.37
N LEU A 88 3.05 -11.10 -19.26
CA LEU A 88 1.75 -11.77 -19.23
C LEU A 88 0.57 -10.81 -19.39
N LEU A 89 0.83 -9.52 -19.49
CA LEU A 89 -0.17 -8.47 -19.57
C LEU A 89 -0.13 -7.77 -20.93
N LYS A 90 -1.31 -7.46 -21.48
CA LYS A 90 -1.41 -6.74 -22.78
C LYS A 90 -1.18 -5.24 -22.65
N ASN A 91 -1.66 -4.64 -21.56
CA ASN A 91 -1.68 -3.17 -21.37
C ASN A 91 -1.01 -2.72 -20.07
N GLY A 92 -0.24 -3.61 -19.44
CA GLY A 92 0.36 -3.38 -18.13
C GLY A 92 -0.66 -3.49 -16.98
N TRP A 93 -0.14 -3.37 -15.76
CA TRP A 93 -0.93 -3.42 -14.54
C TRP A 93 -1.14 -2.02 -13.97
N LYS A 94 -2.33 -1.76 -13.45
CA LYS A 94 -2.69 -0.52 -12.76
C LYS A 94 -3.28 -0.86 -11.40
N GLY A 95 -2.57 -0.43 -10.36
CA GLY A 95 -3.02 -0.58 -8.97
C GLY A 95 -3.63 0.70 -8.43
N ASN A 96 -4.59 0.53 -7.53
CA ASN A 96 -5.19 1.60 -6.75
C ASN A 96 -5.14 1.23 -5.28
N ILE A 97 -4.76 2.19 -4.42
CA ILE A 97 -4.85 2.01 -2.97
C ILE A 97 -6.30 2.26 -2.55
N ASP A 98 -6.96 1.24 -2.03
CA ASP A 98 -8.32 1.34 -1.50
C ASP A 98 -8.30 1.72 -0.02
N LYS A 99 -7.26 1.28 0.72
CA LYS A 99 -7.12 1.57 2.15
C LYS A 99 -5.67 1.45 2.62
N ILE A 100 -5.27 2.33 3.53
CA ILE A 100 -4.02 2.23 4.29
C ILE A 100 -4.35 2.11 5.77
N ILE A 101 -3.68 1.19 6.46
CA ILE A 101 -3.71 1.05 7.92
C ILE A 101 -2.26 1.07 8.39
N SER A 102 -1.86 2.17 9.04
CA SER A 102 -0.49 2.34 9.52
C SER A 102 -0.39 2.19 11.03
N GLY A 103 0.68 1.52 11.48
CA GLY A 103 1.14 1.40 12.85
C GLY A 103 2.54 2.01 13.01
N VAL A 104 3.11 1.87 14.21
CA VAL A 104 4.45 2.42 14.51
C VAL A 104 5.57 1.68 13.80
N ASN A 105 5.41 0.39 13.51
CA ASN A 105 6.45 -0.48 12.94
C ASN A 105 6.19 -0.89 11.50
N GLY A 106 5.13 -0.40 10.87
CA GLY A 106 4.78 -0.79 9.51
C GLY A 106 3.36 -0.39 9.13
N SER A 107 2.93 -0.87 7.97
CA SER A 107 1.62 -0.55 7.41
C SER A 107 1.05 -1.72 6.63
N VAL A 108 -0.26 -1.73 6.50
CA VAL A 108 -0.98 -2.60 5.56
C VAL A 108 -1.66 -1.72 4.53
N ILE A 109 -1.49 -2.04 3.26
CA ILE A 109 -2.30 -1.45 2.19
C ILE A 109 -3.20 -2.52 1.58
N VAL A 110 -4.44 -2.15 1.34
CA VAL A 110 -5.41 -2.93 0.56
C VAL A 110 -5.46 -2.29 -0.81
N LEU A 111 -5.29 -3.09 -1.83
CA LEU A 111 -5.16 -2.66 -3.22
C LEU A 111 -6.20 -3.36 -4.10
N SER A 112 -6.70 -2.65 -5.09
CA SER A 112 -7.33 -3.24 -6.26
C SER A 112 -6.46 -3.04 -7.48
N GLY A 113 -6.20 -4.11 -8.23
CA GLY A 113 -5.40 -4.07 -9.45
C GLY A 113 -6.22 -4.41 -10.67
N LYS A 114 -5.98 -3.69 -11.78
CA LYS A 114 -6.63 -3.93 -13.06
C LYS A 114 -5.61 -4.14 -14.15
N ALA A 115 -5.81 -5.20 -14.91
CA ALA A 115 -4.99 -5.51 -16.08
C ALA A 115 -5.79 -6.36 -17.08
N GLU A 116 -5.33 -6.39 -18.31
CA GLU A 116 -5.74 -7.36 -19.30
C GLU A 116 -4.61 -8.40 -19.45
N GLY A 117 -4.83 -9.59 -18.92
CA GLY A 117 -3.92 -10.72 -19.06
C GLY A 117 -4.05 -11.34 -20.45
N VAL A 118 -3.08 -12.19 -20.81
CA VAL A 118 -3.07 -12.89 -22.10
C VAL A 118 -4.30 -13.78 -22.32
N ASN A 119 -4.94 -14.25 -21.24
CA ASN A 119 -6.11 -15.13 -21.27
C ASN A 119 -7.42 -14.47 -20.77
N GLY A 120 -7.45 -13.16 -20.56
CA GLY A 120 -8.65 -12.42 -20.15
C GLY A 120 -8.37 -11.34 -19.11
N GLU A 121 -9.42 -10.73 -18.57
CA GLU A 121 -9.30 -9.69 -17.55
C GLU A 121 -8.68 -10.24 -16.27
N TYR A 122 -7.61 -9.61 -15.81
CA TYR A 122 -6.93 -9.88 -14.56
C TYR A 122 -7.18 -8.75 -13.57
N ASN A 123 -8.37 -8.74 -12.99
CA ASN A 123 -8.75 -7.81 -11.93
C ASN A 123 -8.63 -8.55 -10.59
N ASN A 124 -7.60 -8.22 -9.81
CA ASN A 124 -7.29 -8.91 -8.58
C ASN A 124 -7.20 -7.92 -7.42
N ASP A 125 -7.52 -8.40 -6.21
CA ASP A 125 -7.35 -7.66 -4.98
C ASP A 125 -6.08 -8.14 -4.28
N TYR A 126 -5.38 -7.21 -3.61
CA TYR A 126 -4.11 -7.48 -2.96
C TYR A 126 -4.10 -6.92 -1.55
N ILE A 127 -3.35 -7.56 -0.70
CA ILE A 127 -2.92 -7.00 0.58
C ILE A 127 -1.40 -6.98 0.59
N TRP A 128 -0.82 -5.80 0.76
CA TRP A 128 0.61 -5.64 0.99
C TRP A 128 0.86 -5.27 2.43
N LEU A 129 1.62 -6.11 3.12
CA LEU A 129 2.07 -5.89 4.49
C LEU A 129 3.50 -5.35 4.46
N TYR A 130 3.70 -4.14 4.96
CA TYR A 130 4.98 -3.45 5.01
C TYR A 130 5.61 -3.51 6.39
N SER A 131 6.89 -3.87 6.46
CA SER A 131 7.74 -3.61 7.62
C SER A 131 8.62 -2.39 7.35
N ILE A 132 8.75 -1.51 8.34
CA ILE A 132 9.48 -0.25 8.20
C ILE A 132 10.41 -0.12 9.41
N ASN A 133 11.70 0.16 9.16
CA ASN A 133 12.69 0.35 10.20
C ASN A 133 12.64 1.77 10.81
N GLU A 134 13.48 2.00 11.82
CA GLU A 134 13.54 3.29 12.53
C GLU A 134 13.98 4.45 11.60
N GLU A 135 14.80 4.16 10.59
CA GLU A 135 15.26 5.12 9.59
C GLU A 135 14.17 5.51 8.56
N GLY A 136 13.01 4.83 8.61
CA GLY A 136 11.92 5.07 7.67
C GLY A 136 12.14 4.39 6.32
N LYS A 137 12.91 3.30 6.26
CA LYS A 137 13.07 2.47 5.08
C LYS A 137 12.19 1.23 5.17
N VAL A 138 11.58 0.85 4.06
CA VAL A 138 10.83 -0.41 3.94
C VAL A 138 11.83 -1.56 3.91
N THR A 139 11.75 -2.45 4.90
CA THR A 139 12.62 -3.63 4.99
C THR A 139 11.99 -4.86 4.36
N SER A 140 10.66 -4.93 4.34
CA SER A 140 9.97 -6.01 3.64
C SER A 140 8.56 -5.61 3.17
N ILE A 141 8.13 -6.27 2.10
CA ILE A 141 6.74 -6.28 1.65
C ILE A 141 6.31 -7.75 1.54
N THR A 142 5.18 -8.09 2.14
CA THR A 142 4.54 -9.39 1.95
C THR A 142 3.23 -9.18 1.20
N GLU A 143 3.11 -9.79 0.03
CA GLU A 143 1.93 -9.70 -0.85
C GLU A 143 1.05 -10.93 -0.72
N TYR A 144 -0.25 -10.69 -0.61
CA TYR A 144 -1.31 -11.68 -0.74
C TYR A 144 -2.21 -11.29 -1.91
N LEU A 145 -2.55 -12.25 -2.75
CA LEU A 145 -3.44 -12.08 -3.90
C LEU A 145 -4.31 -13.33 -4.11
N SER A 146 -5.20 -13.31 -5.09
CA SER A 146 -5.95 -14.51 -5.49
C SER A 146 -5.16 -15.34 -6.49
N ASP A 147 -4.58 -16.47 -6.06
CA ASP A 147 -3.87 -17.44 -6.90
C ASP A 147 -4.76 -17.95 -8.04
N LEU A 148 -6.04 -18.17 -7.77
CA LEU A 148 -6.98 -18.67 -8.77
C LEU A 148 -7.15 -17.73 -9.96
N LEU A 149 -7.20 -16.42 -9.72
CA LEU A 149 -7.26 -15.43 -10.80
C LEU A 149 -5.97 -15.40 -11.59
N PHE A 150 -4.83 -15.50 -10.91
CA PHE A 150 -3.53 -15.55 -11.55
C PHE A 150 -3.42 -16.75 -12.51
N VAL A 151 -3.69 -17.96 -12.01
CA VAL A 151 -3.63 -19.20 -12.79
C VAL A 151 -4.59 -19.17 -13.98
N LYS A 152 -5.81 -18.70 -13.77
CA LYS A 152 -6.82 -18.66 -14.83
C LYS A 152 -6.52 -17.63 -15.91
N GLN A 153 -6.19 -16.40 -15.53
CA GLN A 153 -6.14 -15.28 -16.48
C GLN A 153 -4.73 -15.04 -17.06
N LEU A 154 -3.70 -15.47 -16.34
CA LEU A 154 -2.32 -15.29 -16.79
C LEU A 154 -1.73 -16.60 -17.33
N TYR A 155 -1.96 -17.73 -16.67
CA TYR A 155 -1.46 -19.03 -17.16
C TYR A 155 -2.44 -19.74 -18.11
N GLY A 156 -3.70 -19.30 -18.20
CA GLY A 156 -4.70 -19.90 -19.06
C GLY A 156 -5.14 -21.31 -18.64
N GLN A 157 -4.95 -21.65 -17.36
CA GLN A 157 -5.34 -22.94 -16.85
C GLN A 157 -6.85 -22.95 -16.54
N GLU A 158 -7.53 -24.01 -16.97
CA GLU A 158 -8.91 -24.26 -16.58
C GLU A 158 -8.97 -24.74 -15.13
N ILE A 159 -9.78 -24.05 -14.32
CA ILE A 159 -10.06 -24.48 -12.96
C ILE A 159 -11.24 -25.44 -13.04
N CYS A 160 -10.94 -26.76 -12.90
CA CYS A 160 -11.96 -27.79 -12.94
C CYS A 160 -12.90 -27.70 -11.72
N GLY A 161 -14.19 -27.58 -11.98
CA GLY A 161 -15.26 -27.61 -10.99
C GLY A 161 -16.26 -26.46 -11.17
N GLU A 162 -17.54 -26.77 -10.99
CA GLU A 162 -18.58 -25.74 -10.92
C GLU A 162 -18.41 -24.90 -9.64
N LYS A 163 -18.57 -23.60 -9.76
CA LYS A 163 -18.59 -22.71 -8.60
C LYS A 163 -19.76 -23.08 -7.69
N LYS A 164 -19.45 -23.72 -6.57
CA LYS A 164 -20.45 -24.05 -5.56
C LYS A 164 -20.84 -22.79 -4.78
N THR A 165 -22.13 -22.64 -4.51
CA THR A 165 -22.63 -21.66 -3.54
C THR A 165 -22.46 -22.22 -2.12
N MET A 166 -22.53 -21.35 -1.10
CA MET A 166 -22.47 -21.78 0.30
C MET A 166 -23.58 -22.77 0.67
N GLU A 167 -24.72 -22.74 -0.06
CA GLU A 167 -25.83 -23.69 0.12
C GLU A 167 -25.54 -25.07 -0.47
N GLN A 168 -24.53 -25.19 -1.34
CA GLN A 168 -24.10 -26.44 -2.00
C GLN A 168 -22.92 -27.10 -1.32
N LEU A 169 -22.37 -26.48 -0.28
CA LEU A 169 -21.30 -26.99 0.57
C LEU A 169 -21.85 -27.71 1.79
#